data_ddefe6605f0c74c98a106830100a386e
#
_entry.id   ddefe6605f0c74c98a106830100a386e
#
_cell.length_a   1.000
_cell.length_b   1.000
_cell.length_c   1.000
_cell.angle_alpha   90.00
_cell.angle_beta   90.00
_cell.angle_gamma   90.00
#
_symmetry.space_group_name_H-M   'P 1'
#
loop_
_entity.id
_entity.type
_entity.pdbx_description
1 polymer ?
#
loop_
_entity_poly.entity_id
_entity_poly.type
_entity_poly.pdbx_seq_one_letter_code
_entity_poly.pdbx_strand_id
1 'polypeptide(L)'
;AVPGQPGEEAGPARAGGRAVKGWTRRELAVRVVLLLAGLCVAHLGVTLFLQSDLGSDPFNVFVQGLFRGIPWPAFAAMTHGRTHLLVSLVILLVLLAVDRSYVGIGTVLCMALGGPIIDVYTLWLSPVIHGGLPLPLRLALLVAGCVILAFGMTIVIRSQAGTGPNDLVAVVLSDKLRKPFGPVRIGVDLTFALVGLALGGVVGLGTVICAFLVGPAAQLFFPISQRLCEAALAQFAGVRSQT
;
A
#
# COMPACT_ATOMS: atom_id res chain seq x y z
N ALA A 1 1.56 -0.83 -45.82
CA ALA A 1 2.17 -1.39 -44.61
C ALA A 1 2.51 -0.24 -43.65
N VAL A 2 1.75 -0.07 -42.59
CA VAL A 2 2.01 0.90 -41.51
C VAL A 2 2.79 0.15 -40.45
N PRO A 3 3.94 0.67 -39.97
CA PRO A 3 4.72 0.02 -38.90
C PRO A 3 3.96 0.05 -37.59
N GLY A 4 3.98 -1.09 -36.86
CA GLY A 4 3.26 -1.31 -35.63
C GLY A 4 3.57 -0.28 -34.55
N GLN A 5 2.53 0.16 -33.88
CA GLN A 5 2.63 0.91 -32.63
C GLN A 5 3.30 0.04 -31.56
N PRO A 6 4.25 0.57 -30.77
CA PRO A 6 4.82 -0.15 -29.62
C PRO A 6 3.70 -0.43 -28.61
N GLY A 7 3.69 -1.66 -28.10
CA GLY A 7 2.67 -2.22 -27.25
C GLY A 7 2.24 -1.26 -26.13
N GLU A 8 0.94 -1.07 -26.07
CA GLU A 8 0.23 -0.42 -24.99
C GLU A 8 0.52 -1.22 -23.71
N GLU A 9 1.54 -0.80 -22.96
CA GLU A 9 1.82 -1.36 -21.64
C GLU A 9 0.55 -1.19 -20.81
N ALA A 10 -0.13 -2.29 -20.55
CA ALA A 10 -1.31 -2.32 -19.69
C ALA A 10 -0.88 -1.79 -18.32
N GLY A 11 -1.17 -0.53 -18.06
CA GLY A 11 -0.86 0.14 -16.80
C GLY A 11 -1.48 -0.59 -15.60
N PRO A 12 -0.96 -0.42 -14.40
CA PRO A 12 -1.42 -1.10 -13.17
C PRO A 12 -2.91 -0.88 -12.88
N ALA A 13 -3.54 0.11 -13.49
CA ALA A 13 -4.93 0.48 -13.30
C ALA A 13 -5.95 -0.61 -13.67
N ARG A 14 -5.66 -1.47 -14.65
CA ARG A 14 -6.59 -2.56 -15.04
C ARG A 14 -6.56 -3.78 -14.11
N ALA A 15 -5.62 -3.86 -13.17
CA ALA A 15 -5.50 -5.01 -12.28
C ALA A 15 -6.49 -5.00 -11.09
N GLY A 16 -7.03 -3.84 -10.72
CA GLY A 16 -7.89 -3.70 -9.52
C GLY A 16 -9.38 -3.94 -9.73
N GLY A 17 -9.90 -3.82 -10.96
CA GLY A 17 -11.34 -3.69 -11.20
C GLY A 17 -12.06 -4.87 -11.87
N ARG A 18 -11.37 -5.92 -12.31
CA ARG A 18 -12.00 -7.12 -12.91
C ARG A 18 -11.79 -8.36 -12.08
N ALA A 19 -12.20 -8.28 -10.83
CA ALA A 19 -12.09 -9.40 -9.91
C ALA A 19 -13.28 -10.35 -10.02
N VAL A 20 -12.99 -11.63 -9.82
CA VAL A 20 -13.89 -12.69 -9.33
C VAL A 20 -14.81 -13.39 -10.33
N LYS A 21 -14.99 -12.96 -11.56
CA LYS A 21 -15.73 -13.78 -12.53
C LYS A 21 -14.78 -14.78 -13.23
N GLY A 22 -14.69 -16.00 -12.70
CA GLY A 22 -14.02 -17.10 -13.36
C GLY A 22 -12.89 -17.80 -12.61
N TRP A 23 -12.49 -17.34 -11.42
CA TRP A 23 -11.44 -18.01 -10.66
C TRP A 23 -11.93 -19.28 -9.94
N THR A 24 -11.10 -20.32 -9.97
CA THR A 24 -11.35 -21.51 -9.17
C THR A 24 -11.14 -21.17 -7.68
N ARG A 25 -11.74 -21.97 -6.78
CA ARG A 25 -11.52 -21.80 -5.33
C ARG A 25 -10.04 -21.87 -4.95
N ARG A 26 -9.27 -22.74 -5.64
CA ARG A 26 -7.82 -22.88 -5.41
C ARG A 26 -7.07 -21.63 -5.86
N GLU A 27 -7.39 -21.09 -7.03
CA GLU A 27 -6.79 -19.87 -7.55
C GLU A 27 -7.05 -18.68 -6.62
N LEU A 28 -8.29 -18.51 -6.18
CA LEU A 28 -8.65 -17.45 -5.23
C LEU A 28 -7.86 -17.60 -3.92
N ALA A 29 -7.74 -18.82 -3.38
CA ALA A 29 -6.98 -19.07 -2.16
C ALA A 29 -5.50 -18.69 -2.31
N VAL A 30 -4.85 -19.09 -3.41
CA VAL A 30 -3.44 -18.72 -3.68
C VAL A 30 -3.28 -17.21 -3.81
N ARG A 31 -4.17 -16.52 -4.53
CA ARG A 31 -4.14 -15.06 -4.67
C ARG A 31 -4.29 -14.34 -3.33
N VAL A 32 -5.20 -14.82 -2.48
CA VAL A 32 -5.39 -14.27 -1.13
C VAL A 32 -4.17 -14.51 -0.26
N VAL A 33 -3.55 -15.70 -0.30
CA VAL A 33 -2.32 -15.97 0.44
C VAL A 33 -1.18 -15.05 -0.01
N LEU A 34 -1.01 -14.86 -1.32
CA LEU A 34 -0.02 -13.92 -1.87
C LEU A 34 -0.29 -12.48 -1.43
N LEU A 35 -1.57 -12.05 -1.44
CA LEU A 35 -1.97 -10.75 -0.93
C LEU A 35 -1.58 -10.59 0.55
N LEU A 36 -1.91 -11.56 1.39
CA LEU A 36 -1.60 -11.50 2.82
C LEU A 36 -0.09 -11.48 3.08
N ALA A 37 0.68 -12.32 2.36
CA ALA A 37 2.13 -12.31 2.45
C ALA A 37 2.71 -10.94 2.04
N GLY A 38 2.27 -10.40 0.89
CA GLY A 38 2.67 -9.07 0.45
C GLY A 38 2.28 -7.96 1.43
N LEU A 39 1.09 -8.07 2.03
CA LEU A 39 0.59 -7.13 3.02
C LEU A 39 1.48 -7.14 4.29
N CYS A 40 1.84 -8.32 4.79
CA CYS A 40 2.75 -8.44 5.94
C CYS A 40 4.11 -7.80 5.62
N VAL A 41 4.68 -8.09 4.46
CA VAL A 41 5.96 -7.50 4.03
C VAL A 41 5.84 -5.98 3.89
N ALA A 42 4.79 -5.46 3.26
CA ALA A 42 4.59 -4.03 3.10
C ALA A 42 4.47 -3.30 4.45
N HIS A 43 3.69 -3.85 5.38
CA HIS A 43 3.48 -3.22 6.69
C HIS A 43 4.68 -3.34 7.63
N LEU A 44 5.56 -4.32 7.43
CA LEU A 44 6.89 -4.33 8.06
C LEU A 44 7.68 -3.08 7.63
N GLY A 45 7.71 -2.78 6.32
CA GLY A 45 8.34 -1.56 5.79
C GLY A 45 7.74 -0.29 6.39
N VAL A 46 6.40 -0.20 6.46
CA VAL A 46 5.69 0.92 7.09
C VAL A 46 6.10 1.10 8.55
N THR A 47 6.19 0.02 9.31
CA THR A 47 6.57 0.09 10.73
C THR A 47 8.00 0.59 10.91
N LEU A 48 8.93 0.20 10.04
CA LEU A 48 10.31 0.72 10.06
C LEU A 48 10.35 2.24 9.84
N PHE A 49 9.50 2.80 8.96
CA PHE A 49 9.40 4.25 8.82
C PHE A 49 8.90 4.91 10.09
N LEU A 50 7.78 4.41 10.62
CA LEU A 50 7.14 5.00 11.79
C LEU A 50 8.10 5.04 12.98
N GLN A 51 8.88 3.98 13.17
CA GLN A 51 9.83 3.88 14.29
C GLN A 51 11.14 4.61 14.03
N SER A 52 11.51 4.88 12.78
CA SER A 52 12.67 5.71 12.49
C SER A 52 12.52 7.15 12.96
N ASP A 53 11.27 7.62 13.17
CA ASP A 53 10.93 8.98 13.61
C ASP A 53 11.58 10.09 12.75
N LEU A 54 11.76 9.81 11.45
CA LEU A 54 12.30 10.75 10.44
C LEU A 54 11.24 11.22 9.46
N GLY A 55 10.01 10.82 9.66
CA GLY A 55 8.88 10.98 8.76
C GLY A 55 8.44 9.62 8.22
N SER A 56 7.34 9.61 7.49
CA SER A 56 6.72 8.39 7.00
C SER A 56 6.15 8.61 5.59
N ASP A 57 5.60 7.57 4.99
CA ASP A 57 4.93 7.75 3.71
C ASP A 57 3.72 8.69 3.83
N PRO A 58 3.28 9.33 2.73
CA PRO A 58 2.24 10.35 2.74
C PRO A 58 0.93 9.92 3.38
N PHE A 59 0.49 8.69 3.16
CA PHE A 59 -0.75 8.19 3.75
C PHE A 59 -0.63 8.03 5.27
N ASN A 60 0.49 7.52 5.75
CA ASN A 60 0.72 7.41 7.19
C ASN A 60 0.95 8.78 7.85
N VAL A 61 1.47 9.80 7.15
CA VAL A 61 1.48 11.19 7.63
C VAL A 61 0.04 11.68 7.85
N PHE A 62 -0.87 11.40 6.92
CA PHE A 62 -2.29 11.73 7.07
C PHE A 62 -2.94 11.01 8.26
N VAL A 63 -2.73 9.70 8.38
CA VAL A 63 -3.21 8.90 9.52
C VAL A 63 -2.66 9.43 10.85
N GLN A 64 -1.36 9.76 10.89
CA GLN A 64 -0.72 10.31 12.08
C GLN A 64 -1.27 11.70 12.45
N GLY A 65 -1.53 12.54 11.45
CA GLY A 65 -2.15 13.83 11.63
C GLY A 65 -3.54 13.72 12.25
N LEU A 66 -4.38 12.82 11.74
CA LEU A 66 -5.67 12.53 12.32
C LEU A 66 -5.56 11.95 13.74
N PHE A 67 -4.62 11.04 13.97
CA PHE A 67 -4.40 10.44 15.28
C PHE A 67 -4.03 11.47 16.35
N ARG A 68 -3.17 12.43 16.00
CA ARG A 68 -2.66 13.47 16.93
C ARG A 68 -3.55 14.71 16.99
N GLY A 69 -4.16 15.10 15.86
CA GLY A 69 -4.91 16.35 15.73
C GLY A 69 -6.35 16.28 16.21
N ILE A 70 -6.93 15.08 16.29
CA ILE A 70 -8.32 14.90 16.75
C ILE A 70 -8.33 14.55 18.24
N PRO A 71 -9.11 15.28 19.07
CA PRO A 71 -9.30 14.93 20.49
C PRO A 71 -10.20 13.69 20.60
N TRP A 72 -9.61 12.51 20.50
CA TRP A 72 -10.36 11.25 20.59
C TRP A 72 -10.93 11.04 22.00
N PRO A 73 -12.15 10.54 22.12
CA PRO A 73 -12.70 10.19 23.41
C PRO A 73 -11.84 9.14 24.13
N ALA A 74 -11.64 9.30 25.45
CA ALA A 74 -10.78 8.41 26.24
C ALA A 74 -11.16 6.93 26.12
N PHE A 75 -12.45 6.62 25.96
CA PHE A 75 -12.92 5.24 25.80
C PHE A 75 -12.55 4.60 24.45
N ALA A 76 -12.17 5.39 23.47
CA ALA A 76 -11.81 4.88 22.14
C ALA A 76 -10.44 4.20 22.12
N ALA A 77 -9.56 4.47 23.10
CA ALA A 77 -8.21 3.92 23.20
C ALA A 77 -7.50 3.87 21.85
N MET A 78 -7.48 5.03 21.13
CA MET A 78 -6.97 5.11 19.76
C MET A 78 -5.48 4.80 19.70
N THR A 79 -5.10 3.99 18.72
CA THR A 79 -3.72 3.72 18.32
C THR A 79 -3.52 4.17 16.88
N HIS A 80 -2.26 4.22 16.41
CA HIS A 80 -1.98 4.49 15.01
C HIS A 80 -2.68 3.47 14.10
N GLY A 81 -2.63 2.18 14.44
CA GLY A 81 -3.27 1.13 13.68
C GLY A 81 -4.81 1.24 13.67
N ARG A 82 -5.44 1.60 14.80
CA ARG A 82 -6.90 1.84 14.86
C ARG A 82 -7.30 3.04 14.01
N THR A 83 -6.52 4.12 14.04
CA THR A 83 -6.74 5.29 13.19
C THR A 83 -6.57 4.93 11.72
N HIS A 84 -5.54 4.15 11.38
CA HIS A 84 -5.34 3.62 10.03
C HIS A 84 -6.54 2.80 9.55
N LEU A 85 -7.06 1.91 10.39
CA LEU A 85 -8.25 1.11 10.09
C LEU A 85 -9.49 1.99 9.85
N LEU A 86 -9.72 2.98 10.71
CA LEU A 86 -10.84 3.91 10.58
C LEU A 86 -10.76 4.73 9.29
N VAL A 87 -9.61 5.29 8.99
CA VAL A 87 -9.37 6.05 7.75
C VAL A 87 -9.57 5.17 6.52
N SER A 88 -9.02 3.97 6.54
CA SER A 88 -9.18 2.99 5.46
C SER A 88 -10.64 2.60 5.26
N LEU A 89 -11.42 2.47 6.36
CA LEU A 89 -12.86 2.22 6.30
C LEU A 89 -13.62 3.39 5.64
N VAL A 90 -13.31 4.62 6.04
CA VAL A 90 -13.93 5.81 5.43
C VAL A 90 -13.62 5.88 3.94
N ILE A 91 -12.36 5.69 3.54
CA ILE A 91 -11.96 5.66 2.13
C ILE A 91 -12.71 4.54 1.39
N LEU A 92 -12.79 3.34 1.96
CA LEU A 92 -13.52 2.22 1.38
C LEU A 92 -15.00 2.55 1.15
N LEU A 93 -15.66 3.16 2.14
CA LEU A 93 -17.07 3.55 2.02
C LEU A 93 -17.27 4.60 0.91
N VAL A 94 -16.36 5.58 0.82
CA VAL A 94 -16.37 6.57 -0.27
C VAL A 94 -16.18 5.88 -1.64
N LEU A 95 -15.22 4.97 -1.74
CA LEU A 95 -14.98 4.22 -2.98
C LEU A 95 -16.17 3.34 -3.37
N LEU A 96 -16.84 2.70 -2.41
CA LEU A 96 -18.07 1.93 -2.65
C LEU A 96 -19.21 2.82 -3.15
N ALA A 97 -19.30 4.05 -2.67
CA ALA A 97 -20.29 5.01 -3.16
C ALA A 97 -19.96 5.55 -4.55
N VAL A 98 -18.67 5.72 -4.86
CA VAL A 98 -18.19 6.21 -6.16
C VAL A 98 -18.29 5.13 -7.25
N ASP A 99 -17.76 3.95 -6.96
CA ASP A 99 -17.78 2.82 -7.91
C ASP A 99 -17.41 1.50 -7.20
N ARG A 100 -18.40 0.64 -7.05
CA ARG A 100 -18.22 -0.67 -6.38
C ARG A 100 -17.36 -1.65 -7.15
N SER A 101 -17.14 -1.43 -8.44
CA SER A 101 -16.39 -2.36 -9.30
C SER A 101 -14.90 -2.47 -8.92
N TYR A 102 -14.36 -1.46 -8.25
CA TYR A 102 -12.97 -1.43 -7.81
C TYR A 102 -12.72 -2.14 -6.47
N VAL A 103 -13.77 -2.34 -5.69
CA VAL A 103 -13.64 -2.93 -4.35
C VAL A 103 -13.74 -4.44 -4.43
N GLY A 104 -12.66 -5.13 -4.15
CA GLY A 104 -12.57 -6.59 -4.09
C GLY A 104 -12.42 -7.12 -2.66
N ILE A 105 -12.45 -8.44 -2.52
CA ILE A 105 -12.22 -9.12 -1.23
C ILE A 105 -10.86 -8.74 -0.63
N GLY A 106 -9.83 -8.61 -1.47
CA GLY A 106 -8.50 -8.20 -1.03
C GLY A 106 -8.45 -6.79 -0.48
N THR A 107 -9.27 -5.86 -1.00
CA THR A 107 -9.35 -4.49 -0.47
C THR A 107 -9.88 -4.49 0.96
N VAL A 108 -10.91 -5.32 1.23
CA VAL A 108 -11.46 -5.48 2.58
C VAL A 108 -10.43 -6.13 3.51
N LEU A 109 -9.69 -7.14 3.04
CA LEU A 109 -8.62 -7.77 3.81
C LEU A 109 -7.48 -6.81 4.12
N CYS A 110 -7.02 -6.03 3.13
CA CYS A 110 -5.99 -5.01 3.33
C CYS A 110 -6.43 -3.97 4.38
N MET A 111 -7.67 -3.51 4.31
CA MET A 111 -8.25 -2.58 5.27
C MET A 111 -8.30 -3.19 6.69
N ALA A 112 -8.84 -4.39 6.80
CA ALA A 112 -9.08 -5.02 8.10
C ALA A 112 -7.76 -5.41 8.82
N LEU A 113 -6.75 -5.81 8.06
CA LEU A 113 -5.51 -6.36 8.61
C LEU A 113 -4.36 -5.36 8.66
N GLY A 114 -4.38 -4.31 7.82
CA GLY A 114 -3.28 -3.33 7.75
C GLY A 114 -2.96 -2.69 9.10
N GLY A 115 -3.95 -2.14 9.77
CA GLY A 115 -3.78 -1.54 11.10
C GLY A 115 -3.26 -2.52 12.15
N PRO A 116 -3.93 -3.65 12.38
CA PRO A 116 -3.47 -4.68 13.31
C PRO A 116 -2.04 -5.18 13.04
N ILE A 117 -1.65 -5.35 11.78
CA ILE A 117 -0.28 -5.76 11.44
C ILE A 117 0.73 -4.70 11.86
N ILE A 118 0.44 -3.41 11.62
CA ILE A 118 1.29 -2.30 12.07
C ILE A 118 1.43 -2.32 13.60
N ASP A 119 0.34 -2.49 14.33
CA ASP A 119 0.35 -2.51 15.80
C ASP A 119 1.20 -3.68 16.32
N VAL A 120 1.08 -4.88 15.74
CA VAL A 120 1.88 -6.06 16.11
C VAL A 120 3.38 -5.82 15.84
N TYR A 121 3.73 -5.34 14.65
CA TYR A 121 5.14 -5.05 14.33
C TYR A 121 5.69 -3.92 15.20
N THR A 122 4.88 -2.90 15.49
CA THR A 122 5.27 -1.83 16.40
C THR A 122 5.59 -2.38 17.79
N LEU A 123 4.75 -3.26 18.32
CA LEU A 123 4.99 -3.90 19.63
C LEU A 123 6.29 -4.71 19.65
N TRP A 124 6.61 -5.43 18.57
CA TRP A 124 7.82 -6.26 18.49
C TRP A 124 9.10 -5.46 18.26
N LEU A 125 9.03 -4.39 17.48
CA LEU A 125 10.20 -3.63 17.05
C LEU A 125 10.51 -2.44 17.95
N SER A 126 9.53 -1.88 18.66
CA SER A 126 9.72 -0.72 19.53
C SER A 126 10.78 -0.88 20.63
N PRO A 127 11.06 -2.08 21.18
CA PRO A 127 12.16 -2.25 22.15
C PRO A 127 13.54 -2.07 21.52
N VAL A 128 13.69 -2.26 20.21
CA VAL A 128 14.97 -2.23 19.49
C VAL A 128 15.10 -0.98 18.65
N ILE A 129 14.01 -0.55 18.01
CA ILE A 129 14.00 0.58 17.08
C ILE A 129 13.23 1.74 17.73
N HIS A 130 13.94 2.82 18.04
CA HIS A 130 13.38 4.02 18.66
C HIS A 130 14.15 5.27 18.24
N GLY A 131 13.57 6.44 18.48
CA GLY A 131 14.14 7.73 18.07
C GLY A 131 15.50 8.09 18.72
N GLY A 132 15.93 7.35 19.76
CA GLY A 132 17.25 7.49 20.37
C GLY A 132 18.41 6.84 19.62
N LEU A 133 18.13 6.10 18.53
CA LEU A 133 19.17 5.51 17.69
C LEU A 133 19.96 6.60 16.92
N PRO A 134 21.24 6.35 16.59
CA PRO A 134 22.04 7.26 15.78
C PRO A 134 21.38 7.56 14.43
N LEU A 135 21.46 8.82 13.98
CA LEU A 135 20.85 9.25 12.72
C LEU A 135 21.18 8.36 11.52
N PRO A 136 22.45 7.90 11.30
CA PRO A 136 22.75 7.01 10.18
C PRO A 136 21.95 5.70 10.20
N LEU A 137 21.75 5.13 11.40
CA LEU A 137 20.99 3.89 11.57
C LEU A 137 19.49 4.14 11.33
N ARG A 138 18.94 5.24 11.79
CA ARG A 138 17.56 5.64 11.54
C ARG A 138 17.31 5.84 10.04
N LEU A 139 18.25 6.49 9.32
CA LEU A 139 18.20 6.64 7.86
C LEU A 139 18.29 5.29 7.14
N ALA A 140 19.17 4.40 7.57
CA ALA A 140 19.28 3.06 7.00
C ALA A 140 17.99 2.25 7.18
N LEU A 141 17.38 2.31 8.36
CA LEU A 141 16.09 1.66 8.65
C LEU A 141 14.96 2.25 7.79
N LEU A 142 14.93 3.56 7.59
CA LEU A 142 13.97 4.22 6.73
C LEU A 142 14.12 3.78 5.27
N VAL A 143 15.33 3.78 4.72
CA VAL A 143 15.59 3.33 3.34
C VAL A 143 15.24 1.86 3.18
N ALA A 144 15.63 1.01 4.11
CA ALA A 144 15.25 -0.41 4.12
C ALA A 144 13.73 -0.57 4.17
N GLY A 145 13.05 0.23 4.99
CA GLY A 145 11.60 0.28 5.05
C GLY A 145 10.95 0.64 3.72
N CYS A 146 11.48 1.64 3.00
CA CYS A 146 11.01 2.01 1.65
C CYS A 146 11.12 0.85 0.66
N VAL A 147 12.25 0.15 0.67
CA VAL A 147 12.49 -0.98 -0.23
C VAL A 147 11.57 -2.15 0.10
N ILE A 148 11.43 -2.47 1.40
CA ILE A 148 10.54 -3.55 1.88
C ILE A 148 9.08 -3.23 1.56
N LEU A 149 8.63 -1.99 1.80
CA LEU A 149 7.29 -1.55 1.43
C LEU A 149 7.04 -1.72 -0.07
N ALA A 150 7.95 -1.22 -0.90
CA ALA A 150 7.82 -1.28 -2.35
C ALA A 150 7.71 -2.73 -2.84
N PHE A 151 8.51 -3.64 -2.29
CA PHE A 151 8.43 -5.06 -2.61
C PHE A 151 7.10 -5.67 -2.18
N GLY A 152 6.67 -5.48 -0.93
CA GLY A 152 5.41 -6.00 -0.42
C GLY A 152 4.20 -5.47 -1.21
N MET A 153 4.18 -4.16 -1.49
CA MET A 153 3.14 -3.52 -2.28
C MET A 153 3.02 -4.10 -3.70
N THR A 154 4.15 -4.38 -4.36
CA THR A 154 4.12 -4.98 -5.71
C THR A 154 3.57 -6.41 -5.69
N ILE A 155 3.83 -7.21 -4.63
CA ILE A 155 3.21 -8.53 -4.44
C ILE A 155 1.69 -8.39 -4.27
N VAL A 156 1.23 -7.45 -3.42
CA VAL A 156 -0.21 -7.18 -3.21
C VAL A 156 -0.88 -6.86 -4.53
N ILE A 157 -0.31 -5.94 -5.32
CA ILE A 157 -0.85 -5.54 -6.63
C ILE A 157 -0.87 -6.74 -7.60
N ARG A 158 0.21 -7.51 -7.69
CA ARG A 158 0.33 -8.66 -8.60
C ARG A 158 -0.48 -9.88 -8.18
N SER A 159 -0.90 -9.97 -6.93
CA SER A 159 -1.85 -10.99 -6.48
C SER A 159 -3.19 -10.90 -7.19
N GLN A 160 -3.56 -9.71 -7.67
CA GLN A 160 -4.85 -9.38 -8.29
C GLN A 160 -6.08 -9.64 -7.40
N ALA A 161 -5.89 -10.00 -6.14
CA ALA A 161 -7.01 -10.22 -5.20
C ALA A 161 -7.63 -8.90 -4.70
N GLY A 162 -6.93 -7.79 -4.88
CA GLY A 162 -7.32 -6.44 -4.49
C GLY A 162 -6.11 -5.62 -4.05
N THR A 163 -6.33 -4.36 -3.75
CA THR A 163 -5.31 -3.40 -3.27
C THR A 163 -5.82 -2.67 -2.04
N GLY A 164 -4.91 -2.13 -1.24
CA GLY A 164 -5.28 -1.32 -0.08
C GLY A 164 -6.14 -0.11 -0.48
N PRO A 165 -7.06 0.35 0.39
CA PRO A 165 -7.96 1.46 0.08
C PRO A 165 -7.23 2.75 -0.30
N ASN A 166 -6.11 3.06 0.34
CA ASN A 166 -5.26 4.21 0.04
C ASN A 166 -4.71 4.18 -1.40
N ASP A 167 -4.20 3.02 -1.82
CA ASP A 167 -3.66 2.83 -3.17
C ASP A 167 -4.78 2.85 -4.21
N LEU A 168 -5.95 2.32 -3.83
CA LEU A 168 -7.13 2.27 -4.68
C LEU A 168 -7.66 3.67 -5.02
N VAL A 169 -7.49 4.67 -4.14
CA VAL A 169 -7.82 6.07 -4.45
C VAL A 169 -7.10 6.54 -5.70
N ALA A 170 -5.78 6.30 -5.78
CA ALA A 170 -5.00 6.70 -6.95
C ALA A 170 -5.40 5.93 -8.21
N VAL A 171 -5.72 4.63 -8.09
CA VAL A 171 -6.20 3.80 -9.20
C VAL A 171 -7.52 4.35 -9.75
N VAL A 172 -8.51 4.57 -8.88
CA VAL A 172 -9.84 5.08 -9.29
C VAL A 172 -9.74 6.47 -9.91
N LEU A 173 -8.94 7.36 -9.31
CA LEU A 173 -8.73 8.70 -9.88
C LEU A 173 -8.04 8.62 -11.24
N SER A 174 -7.00 7.80 -11.40
CA SER A 174 -6.30 7.60 -12.66
C SER A 174 -7.26 7.17 -13.76
N ASP A 175 -8.10 6.18 -13.50
CA ASP A 175 -9.07 5.66 -14.45
C ASP A 175 -10.15 6.69 -14.79
N LYS A 176 -10.73 7.36 -13.80
CA LYS A 176 -11.79 8.36 -14.02
C LYS A 176 -11.29 9.63 -14.71
N LEU A 177 -10.09 10.07 -14.38
CA LEU A 177 -9.46 11.23 -15.01
C LEU A 177 -8.80 10.90 -16.35
N ARG A 178 -8.68 9.61 -16.70
CA ARG A 178 -7.95 9.13 -17.89
C ARG A 178 -6.52 9.67 -17.94
N LYS A 179 -5.86 9.74 -16.77
CA LYS A 179 -4.48 10.21 -16.63
C LYS A 179 -3.56 9.05 -16.23
N PRO A 180 -2.27 9.11 -16.57
CA PRO A 180 -1.29 8.12 -16.13
C PRO A 180 -1.28 7.98 -14.61
N PHE A 181 -1.14 6.74 -14.12
CA PHE A 181 -1.18 6.42 -12.69
C PHE A 181 -0.13 7.20 -11.88
N GLY A 182 1.11 7.29 -12.38
CA GLY A 182 2.22 7.92 -11.64
C GLY A 182 1.94 9.36 -11.21
N PRO A 183 1.62 10.29 -12.13
CA PRO A 183 1.29 11.67 -11.78
C PRO A 183 0.07 11.79 -10.85
N VAL A 184 -0.97 10.95 -11.06
CA VAL A 184 -2.15 10.93 -10.19
C VAL A 184 -1.79 10.45 -8.80
N ARG A 185 -0.97 9.41 -8.69
CA ARG A 185 -0.46 8.91 -7.41
C ARG A 185 0.31 9.98 -6.64
N ILE A 186 1.23 10.69 -7.30
CA ILE A 186 1.96 11.81 -6.68
C ILE A 186 1.00 12.87 -6.16
N GLY A 187 -0.03 13.23 -6.94
CA GLY A 187 -1.05 14.19 -6.51
C GLY A 187 -1.82 13.75 -5.28
N VAL A 188 -2.23 12.48 -5.22
CA VAL A 188 -2.91 11.87 -4.06
C VAL A 188 -1.99 11.85 -2.85
N ASP A 189 -0.75 11.41 -3.01
CA ASP A 189 0.24 11.35 -1.94
C ASP A 189 0.55 12.74 -1.40
N LEU A 190 0.70 13.74 -2.27
CA LEU A 190 0.90 15.13 -1.85
C LEU A 190 -0.30 15.66 -1.06
N THR A 191 -1.52 15.33 -1.48
CA THR A 191 -2.74 15.71 -0.75
C THR A 191 -2.77 15.09 0.64
N PHE A 192 -2.47 13.80 0.76
CA PHE A 192 -2.38 13.14 2.06
C PHE A 192 -1.31 13.77 2.95
N ALA A 193 -0.12 14.05 2.40
CA ALA A 193 0.97 14.67 3.16
C ALA A 193 0.60 16.08 3.66
N LEU A 194 0.02 16.93 2.80
CA LEU A 194 -0.36 18.31 3.15
C LEU A 194 -1.47 18.34 4.20
N VAL A 195 -2.53 17.56 4.01
CA VAL A 195 -3.62 17.48 4.98
C VAL A 195 -3.13 16.89 6.29
N GLY A 196 -2.33 15.83 6.23
CA GLY A 196 -1.74 15.23 7.42
C GLY A 196 -0.87 16.20 8.19
N LEU A 197 -0.02 16.97 7.51
CA LEU A 197 0.82 18.02 8.11
C LEU A 197 -0.04 19.09 8.79
N ALA A 198 -1.10 19.57 8.13
CA ALA A 198 -2.01 20.56 8.69
C ALA A 198 -2.72 20.08 9.97
N LEU A 199 -2.89 18.76 10.11
CA LEU A 199 -3.48 18.09 11.28
C LEU A 199 -2.45 17.68 12.35
N GLY A 200 -1.17 18.05 12.21
CA GLY A 200 -0.13 17.73 13.18
C GLY A 200 0.61 16.42 12.91
N GLY A 201 0.48 15.86 11.73
CA GLY A 201 1.33 14.76 11.24
C GLY A 201 2.76 15.23 11.01
N VAL A 202 3.71 14.33 11.13
CA VAL A 202 5.13 14.65 10.96
C VAL A 202 5.55 14.41 9.53
N VAL A 203 5.79 15.48 8.80
CA VAL A 203 6.50 15.47 7.52
C VAL A 203 7.97 15.74 7.82
N GLY A 204 8.80 14.82 7.46
CA GLY A 204 10.24 14.93 7.68
C GLY A 204 11.03 14.54 6.44
N LEU A 205 12.35 14.47 6.61
CA LEU A 205 13.26 14.00 5.56
C LEU A 205 12.85 12.62 5.05
N GLY A 206 12.34 11.75 5.93
CA GLY A 206 11.83 10.44 5.58
C GLY A 206 10.64 10.47 4.63
N THR A 207 9.72 11.42 4.77
CA THR A 207 8.58 11.57 3.85
C THR A 207 9.04 11.90 2.43
N VAL A 208 10.05 12.76 2.31
CA VAL A 208 10.66 13.11 1.02
C VAL A 208 11.35 11.89 0.42
N ILE A 209 12.16 11.18 1.21
CA ILE A 209 12.84 9.96 0.76
C ILE A 209 11.82 8.91 0.29
N CYS A 210 10.74 8.66 1.05
CA CYS A 210 9.69 7.73 0.66
C CYS A 210 9.03 8.13 -0.67
N ALA A 211 8.65 9.39 -0.83
CA ALA A 211 7.99 9.88 -2.02
C ALA A 211 8.81 9.64 -3.30
N PHE A 212 10.14 9.78 -3.22
CA PHE A 212 11.04 9.60 -4.36
C PHE A 212 11.58 8.18 -4.51
N LEU A 213 11.64 7.38 -3.43
CA LEU A 213 12.26 6.05 -3.46
C LEU A 213 11.26 4.92 -3.70
N VAL A 214 10.06 4.99 -3.11
CA VAL A 214 9.08 3.90 -3.16
C VAL A 214 8.60 3.65 -4.60
N GLY A 215 8.32 4.71 -5.37
CA GLY A 215 7.88 4.58 -6.76
C GLY A 215 8.90 3.86 -7.66
N PRO A 216 10.13 4.35 -7.79
CA PRO A 216 11.18 3.68 -8.56
C PRO A 216 11.50 2.26 -8.04
N ALA A 217 11.56 2.06 -6.72
CA ALA A 217 11.76 0.73 -6.14
C ALA A 217 10.63 -0.24 -6.53
N ALA A 218 9.37 0.21 -6.50
CA ALA A 218 8.25 -0.58 -6.95
C ALA A 218 8.37 -0.97 -8.43
N GLN A 219 8.81 -0.06 -9.30
CA GLN A 219 9.04 -0.37 -10.72
C GLN A 219 10.06 -1.48 -10.90
N LEU A 220 11.14 -1.50 -10.11
CA LEU A 220 12.15 -2.57 -10.15
C LEU A 220 11.58 -3.91 -9.65
N PHE A 221 10.71 -3.89 -8.65
CA PHE A 221 10.13 -5.11 -8.07
C PHE A 221 8.93 -5.67 -8.84
N PHE A 222 8.24 -4.88 -9.67
CA PHE A 222 7.10 -5.38 -10.43
C PHE A 222 7.38 -6.65 -11.25
N PRO A 223 8.47 -6.77 -12.05
CA PRO A 223 8.76 -7.98 -12.79
C PRO A 223 9.10 -9.16 -11.88
N ILE A 224 9.76 -8.92 -10.74
CA ILE A 224 10.11 -9.96 -9.76
C ILE A 224 8.84 -10.50 -9.10
N SER A 225 8.00 -9.61 -8.60
CA SER A 225 6.74 -9.96 -7.94
C SER A 225 5.77 -10.65 -8.91
N GLN A 226 5.78 -10.25 -10.19
CA GLN A 226 4.99 -10.91 -11.21
C GLN A 226 5.42 -12.37 -11.38
N ARG A 227 6.71 -12.63 -11.60
CA ARG A 227 7.25 -14.00 -11.72
C ARG A 227 6.95 -14.84 -10.49
N LEU A 228 7.07 -14.27 -9.30
CA LEU A 228 6.77 -14.94 -8.03
C LEU A 228 5.28 -15.33 -7.95
N CYS A 229 4.38 -14.41 -8.25
CA CYS A 229 2.95 -14.68 -8.24
C CYS A 229 2.54 -15.68 -9.31
N GLU A 230 3.07 -15.59 -10.52
CA GLU A 230 2.83 -16.54 -11.61
C GLU A 230 3.33 -17.95 -11.26
N ALA A 231 4.54 -18.07 -10.70
CA ALA A 231 5.10 -19.35 -10.26
C ALA A 231 4.23 -19.99 -9.17
N ALA A 232 3.78 -19.22 -8.18
CA ALA A 232 2.90 -19.70 -7.13
C ALA A 232 1.53 -20.15 -7.70
N LEU A 233 0.94 -19.40 -8.63
CA LEU A 233 -0.31 -19.75 -9.28
C LEU A 233 -0.17 -21.01 -10.15
N ALA A 234 0.93 -21.16 -10.88
CA ALA A 234 1.22 -22.34 -11.67
C ALA A 234 1.37 -23.58 -10.78
N GLN A 235 2.12 -23.45 -9.69
CA GLN A 235 2.43 -24.56 -8.79
C GLN A 235 1.23 -25.01 -7.97
N PHE A 236 0.48 -24.07 -7.38
CA PHE A 236 -0.56 -24.38 -6.40
C PHE A 236 -1.99 -24.31 -6.96
N ALA A 237 -2.23 -23.56 -8.02
CA ALA A 237 -3.55 -23.44 -8.65
C ALA A 237 -3.66 -24.10 -10.01
N GLY A 238 -2.55 -24.57 -10.60
CA GLY A 238 -2.52 -25.20 -11.93
C GLY A 238 -2.83 -24.21 -13.08
N VAL A 239 -2.74 -22.92 -12.82
CA VAL A 239 -2.98 -21.86 -13.81
C VAL A 239 -1.69 -21.66 -14.61
N ARG A 240 -1.69 -22.05 -15.91
CA ARG A 240 -0.55 -21.75 -16.79
C ARG A 240 -0.53 -20.27 -17.11
N SER A 241 0.64 -19.65 -17.02
CA SER A 241 0.89 -18.30 -17.50
C SER A 241 0.48 -18.22 -18.98
N GLN A 242 -0.38 -17.25 -19.30
CA GLN A 242 -0.57 -16.85 -20.71
C GLN A 242 0.61 -15.91 -21.03
N THR A 243 1.69 -16.49 -21.55
CA THR A 243 2.76 -15.75 -22.21
C THR A 243 2.26 -15.11 -23.49
#